data_68e48626cf927e2342c7120675156f3d
#
_entry.id   68e48626cf927e2342c7120675156f3d
#
_cell.length_a   1.000
_cell.length_b   1.000
_cell.length_c   1.000
_cell.angle_alpha   90.00
_cell.angle_beta   90.00
_cell.angle_gamma   90.00
#
_symmetry.space_group_name_H-M   'P 1'
#
loop_
_entity.id
_entity.type
_entity.pdbx_description
1 polymer ?
#
loop_
_entity_poly.entity_id
_entity_poly.type
_entity_poly.pdbx_seq_one_letter_code
_entity_poly.pdbx_strand_id
1 'polypeptide(L)'
;MTIKIRKGLDIPIGGMPKMEIIDLLSTTQRFAIKPPDVVGFTPRLLVAEGDSVVAGQPLVADKDDPRLTLPSPVSGAVKAIVRGEKRKLLEVVVCRITQNNQNTPNSQSTPNTLPPDSPVWWMIKERPFGTIADPDHKPKGIFVSMRDTNPLAPDLAFALKGREHEFEAGIAALGRLAEVHTVHAEGPHPAGNVGTQIAAISPLNKGEYVWTVNAQDVATIGRWCLTGEYRPERVIAVGGPAAKCPKYYRVLCGTSIQRIAEVQLMDPCYPQLTTAHSPLPTRIISGSVLSGTRIEADGFLGMYDHQLTFIEEGDQYEFMGWLMPGLDKFSFSKTFLSGLMAPFKMLEPLMPVKPTYTFNTNLHGSVRPFLFTGSFERVFPFDIYPLQLIKACIVGDIELQEQLGIYEVEPEDFALCEFIDPSKTDIQKIIREALEVLRKEALC
;
A
#
# COMPACT_ATOMS: atom_id res chain seq x y z
N MET A 1 -12.76 11.62 14.75
CA MET A 1 -12.06 12.93 14.82
C MET A 1 -11.83 13.45 13.41
N THR A 2 -12.00 14.76 13.13
CA THR A 2 -11.77 15.32 11.79
C THR A 2 -10.61 16.30 11.84
N ILE A 3 -9.62 16.15 10.94
CA ILE A 3 -8.47 17.05 10.80
C ILE A 3 -8.46 17.65 9.38
N LYS A 4 -7.84 18.82 9.23
CA LYS A 4 -7.74 19.50 7.94
C LYS A 4 -6.29 19.74 7.55
N ILE A 5 -5.87 19.12 6.46
CA ILE A 5 -4.54 19.24 5.87
C ILE A 5 -4.61 20.17 4.67
N ARG A 6 -3.67 21.12 4.59
CA ARG A 6 -3.63 22.13 3.51
C ARG A 6 -2.51 21.89 2.50
N LYS A 7 -1.38 21.33 2.96
CA LYS A 7 -0.24 21.02 2.09
C LYS A 7 -0.46 19.64 1.45
N GLY A 8 -0.07 19.51 0.21
CA GLY A 8 -0.20 18.25 -0.53
C GLY A 8 -0.44 18.48 -2.01
N LEU A 9 -0.70 17.39 -2.73
CA LEU A 9 -0.95 17.40 -4.17
C LEU A 9 -1.83 16.23 -4.57
N ASP A 10 -2.98 16.49 -5.16
CA ASP A 10 -3.77 15.46 -5.81
C ASP A 10 -3.24 15.22 -7.22
N ILE A 11 -2.92 13.98 -7.54
CA ILE A 11 -2.42 13.58 -8.85
C ILE A 11 -3.62 13.22 -9.74
N PRO A 12 -3.88 13.99 -10.80
CA PRO A 12 -5.04 13.79 -11.66
C PRO A 12 -4.81 12.66 -12.67
N ILE A 13 -4.67 11.42 -12.20
CA ILE A 13 -4.50 10.22 -13.02
C ILE A 13 -5.85 9.72 -13.55
N GLY A 14 -5.89 9.31 -14.83
CA GLY A 14 -7.06 8.71 -15.45
C GLY A 14 -7.31 7.26 -15.01
N GLY A 15 -8.52 6.74 -15.32
CA GLY A 15 -8.85 5.34 -15.06
C GLY A 15 -9.43 5.07 -13.65
N MET A 16 -10.22 6.00 -13.12
CA MET A 16 -10.92 5.82 -11.83
C MET A 16 -11.82 4.58 -11.88
N PRO A 17 -11.79 3.71 -10.86
CA PRO A 17 -12.66 2.53 -10.79
C PRO A 17 -14.13 2.90 -10.62
N LYS A 18 -15.01 2.22 -11.34
CA LYS A 18 -16.47 2.34 -11.17
C LYS A 18 -16.88 1.69 -9.86
N MET A 19 -17.88 2.26 -9.17
CA MET A 19 -18.44 1.79 -7.90
C MET A 19 -19.27 0.50 -8.08
N GLU A 20 -18.65 -0.52 -8.68
CA GLU A 20 -19.20 -1.85 -8.91
C GLU A 20 -18.24 -2.89 -8.36
N ILE A 21 -18.73 -3.83 -7.53
CA ILE A 21 -17.91 -4.88 -6.95
C ILE A 21 -18.10 -6.20 -7.72
N ILE A 22 -16.99 -6.77 -8.17
CA ILE A 22 -16.93 -8.13 -8.72
C ILE A 22 -16.41 -9.06 -7.61
N ASP A 23 -17.17 -10.09 -7.27
CA ASP A 23 -16.78 -11.06 -6.24
C ASP A 23 -15.89 -12.16 -6.84
N LEU A 24 -14.66 -12.28 -6.34
CA LEU A 24 -13.72 -13.32 -6.72
C LEU A 24 -13.39 -14.30 -5.56
N LEU A 25 -14.08 -14.19 -4.42
CA LEU A 25 -13.79 -14.99 -3.23
C LEU A 25 -13.84 -16.50 -3.47
N SER A 26 -14.80 -16.95 -4.29
CA SER A 26 -14.98 -18.39 -4.59
C SER A 26 -14.17 -18.86 -5.81
N THR A 27 -13.81 -17.95 -6.70
CA THR A 27 -13.22 -18.31 -8.00
C THR A 27 -11.71 -18.34 -8.01
N THR A 28 -11.05 -17.58 -7.13
CA THR A 28 -9.59 -17.58 -7.01
C THR A 28 -9.12 -18.86 -6.32
N GLN A 29 -8.13 -19.50 -6.95
CA GLN A 29 -7.59 -20.78 -6.49
C GLN A 29 -6.18 -20.65 -5.88
N ARG A 30 -5.41 -19.63 -6.28
CA ARG A 30 -4.01 -19.43 -5.87
C ARG A 30 -3.86 -18.21 -5.00
N PHE A 31 -3.12 -18.36 -3.91
CA PHE A 31 -2.83 -17.30 -2.94
C PHE A 31 -1.36 -17.39 -2.57
N ALA A 32 -0.74 -16.26 -2.26
CA ALA A 32 0.63 -16.23 -1.74
C ALA A 32 0.73 -15.35 -0.49
N ILE A 33 1.53 -15.82 0.45
CA ILE A 33 2.05 -15.01 1.54
C ILE A 33 3.44 -14.53 1.13
N LYS A 34 3.69 -13.22 1.28
CA LYS A 34 4.90 -12.53 0.82
C LYS A 34 5.63 -11.94 2.03
N PRO A 35 6.53 -12.68 2.69
CA PRO A 35 7.27 -12.15 3.84
C PRO A 35 8.05 -10.86 3.56
N PRO A 36 8.55 -10.59 2.31
CA PRO A 36 9.23 -9.34 2.00
C PRO A 36 8.35 -8.08 2.09
N ASP A 37 7.01 -8.22 2.06
CA ASP A 37 6.10 -7.09 2.22
C ASP A 37 6.03 -6.62 3.70
N VAL A 38 6.57 -7.43 4.62
CA VAL A 38 6.59 -7.14 6.07
C VAL A 38 7.96 -6.62 6.47
N VAL A 39 8.00 -5.36 6.85
CA VAL A 39 9.24 -4.69 7.25
C VAL A 39 9.80 -5.29 8.54
N GLY A 40 11.11 -5.49 8.58
CA GLY A 40 11.80 -5.99 9.77
C GLY A 40 11.57 -7.47 10.10
N PHE A 41 10.79 -8.18 9.30
CA PHE A 41 10.44 -9.58 9.53
C PHE A 41 11.53 -10.53 9.01
N THR A 42 12.05 -11.38 9.88
CA THR A 42 13.04 -12.40 9.53
C THR A 42 12.38 -13.78 9.39
N PRO A 43 12.00 -14.21 8.16
CA PRO A 43 11.11 -15.35 8.00
C PRO A 43 11.75 -16.69 8.40
N ARG A 44 11.05 -17.44 9.23
CA ARG A 44 11.25 -18.86 9.53
C ARG A 44 10.07 -19.66 8.98
N LEU A 45 10.34 -20.49 8.00
CA LEU A 45 9.32 -21.33 7.39
C LEU A 45 8.85 -22.44 8.35
N LEU A 46 7.52 -22.62 8.45
CA LEU A 46 6.90 -23.62 9.32
C LEU A 46 6.28 -24.79 8.54
N VAL A 47 6.25 -24.71 7.22
CA VAL A 47 5.60 -25.70 6.32
C VAL A 47 6.55 -26.11 5.19
N ALA A 48 6.26 -27.24 4.56
CA ALA A 48 6.94 -27.74 3.37
C ALA A 48 6.00 -27.76 2.15
N GLU A 49 6.58 -27.88 0.95
CA GLU A 49 5.78 -28.08 -0.26
C GLU A 49 5.02 -29.40 -0.18
N GLY A 50 3.75 -29.37 -0.53
CA GLY A 50 2.84 -30.50 -0.43
C GLY A 50 2.04 -30.59 0.88
N ASP A 51 2.40 -29.83 1.90
CA ASP A 51 1.68 -29.84 3.17
C ASP A 51 0.24 -29.29 2.99
N SER A 52 -0.70 -29.94 3.66
CA SER A 52 -2.07 -29.44 3.79
C SER A 52 -2.15 -28.43 4.93
N VAL A 53 -2.78 -27.30 4.66
CA VAL A 53 -2.92 -26.19 5.61
C VAL A 53 -4.38 -25.75 5.72
N VAL A 54 -4.76 -25.20 6.86
CA VAL A 54 -6.07 -24.59 7.07
C VAL A 54 -5.97 -23.08 7.12
N ALA A 55 -7.07 -22.38 6.82
CA ALA A 55 -7.12 -20.92 6.92
C ALA A 55 -6.78 -20.48 8.35
N GLY A 56 -5.89 -19.49 8.49
CA GLY A 56 -5.39 -19.01 9.78
C GLY A 56 -4.22 -19.80 10.36
N GLN A 57 -3.84 -20.93 9.77
CA GLN A 57 -2.65 -21.68 10.21
C GLN A 57 -1.37 -20.90 9.87
N PRO A 58 -0.42 -20.71 10.80
CA PRO A 58 0.86 -20.09 10.53
C PRO A 58 1.66 -20.84 9.45
N LEU A 59 2.10 -20.11 8.41
CA LEU A 59 2.98 -20.63 7.37
C LEU A 59 4.43 -20.21 7.61
N VAL A 60 4.60 -19.01 8.13
CA VAL A 60 5.90 -18.40 8.40
C VAL A 60 5.84 -17.70 9.76
N ALA A 61 6.85 -17.86 10.59
CA ALA A 61 7.04 -17.14 11.83
C ALA A 61 8.25 -16.21 11.73
N ASP A 62 8.31 -15.18 12.56
CA ASP A 62 9.54 -14.43 12.75
C ASP A 62 10.56 -15.27 13.53
N LYS A 63 11.83 -15.09 13.20
CA LYS A 63 12.92 -15.73 13.96
C LYS A 63 13.19 -15.07 15.30
N ASP A 64 13.01 -13.74 15.32
CA ASP A 64 13.34 -12.92 16.48
C ASP A 64 12.18 -12.94 17.50
N ASP A 65 10.92 -12.96 17.03
CA ASP A 65 9.74 -13.20 17.84
C ASP A 65 8.79 -14.25 17.21
N PRO A 66 8.86 -15.51 17.66
CA PRO A 66 8.02 -16.59 17.12
C PRO A 66 6.50 -16.42 17.31
N ARG A 67 6.05 -15.46 18.14
CA ARG A 67 4.63 -15.12 18.29
C ARG A 67 4.10 -14.43 17.04
N LEU A 68 4.97 -13.69 16.33
CA LEU A 68 4.62 -12.97 15.10
C LEU A 68 4.63 -13.95 13.94
N THR A 69 3.45 -14.18 13.37
CA THR A 69 3.27 -15.18 12.30
C THR A 69 2.50 -14.62 11.12
N LEU A 70 2.76 -15.19 9.95
CA LEU A 70 2.01 -14.93 8.72
C LEU A 70 1.18 -16.17 8.39
N PRO A 71 -0.15 -16.09 8.51
CA PRO A 71 -1.04 -17.23 8.37
C PRO A 71 -1.48 -17.49 6.93
N SER A 72 -1.94 -18.71 6.65
CA SER A 72 -2.57 -19.05 5.38
C SER A 72 -3.90 -18.33 5.20
N PRO A 73 -4.15 -17.65 4.08
CA PRO A 73 -5.43 -16.99 3.82
C PRO A 73 -6.57 -17.96 3.52
N VAL A 74 -6.26 -19.20 3.16
CA VAL A 74 -7.23 -20.22 2.76
C VAL A 74 -6.83 -21.61 3.25
N SER A 75 -7.80 -22.50 3.35
CA SER A 75 -7.53 -23.93 3.50
C SER A 75 -7.13 -24.52 2.14
N GLY A 76 -6.06 -25.30 2.11
CA GLY A 76 -5.51 -25.81 0.87
C GLY A 76 -4.22 -26.59 1.04
N ALA A 77 -3.42 -26.64 -0.03
CA ALA A 77 -2.10 -27.26 -0.01
C ALA A 77 -1.01 -26.24 -0.41
N VAL A 78 0.13 -26.30 0.24
CA VAL A 78 1.32 -25.52 -0.13
C VAL A 78 1.83 -26.04 -1.47
N LYS A 79 1.73 -25.20 -2.50
CA LYS A 79 2.08 -25.58 -3.88
C LYS A 79 3.53 -25.31 -4.21
N ALA A 80 4.07 -24.20 -3.74
CA ALA A 80 5.44 -23.78 -4.01
C ALA A 80 5.97 -22.85 -2.93
N ILE A 81 7.27 -22.93 -2.70
CA ILE A 81 8.04 -22.03 -1.82
C ILE A 81 9.06 -21.33 -2.69
N VAL A 82 8.76 -20.08 -3.08
CA VAL A 82 9.61 -19.31 -3.98
C VAL A 82 10.74 -18.64 -3.20
N ARG A 83 11.97 -18.83 -3.68
CA ARG A 83 13.17 -18.22 -3.09
C ARG A 83 13.91 -17.39 -4.13
N GLY A 84 14.36 -16.22 -3.72
CA GLY A 84 15.19 -15.33 -4.51
C GLY A 84 16.68 -15.50 -4.25
N GLU A 85 17.43 -14.46 -4.54
CA GLU A 85 18.85 -14.39 -4.30
C GLU A 85 19.19 -14.66 -2.82
N LYS A 86 20.35 -15.27 -2.57
CA LYS A 86 20.83 -15.66 -1.24
C LYS A 86 19.81 -16.50 -0.46
N ARG A 87 18.94 -17.24 -1.16
CA ARG A 87 17.86 -18.07 -0.59
C ARG A 87 16.80 -17.28 0.22
N LYS A 88 16.67 -15.97 0.01
CA LYS A 88 15.65 -15.15 0.64
C LYS A 88 14.27 -15.73 0.29
N LEU A 89 13.42 -15.96 1.29
CA LEU A 89 12.04 -16.41 1.08
C LEU A 89 11.25 -15.26 0.48
N LEU A 90 10.71 -15.45 -0.74
CA LEU A 90 9.92 -14.44 -1.45
C LEU A 90 8.42 -14.69 -1.27
N GLU A 91 7.97 -15.93 -1.55
CA GLU A 91 6.55 -16.27 -1.54
C GLU A 91 6.33 -17.68 -1.03
N VAL A 92 5.23 -17.89 -0.32
CA VAL A 92 4.69 -19.21 0.00
C VAL A 92 3.33 -19.30 -0.68
N VAL A 93 3.24 -20.10 -1.74
CA VAL A 93 2.04 -20.22 -2.57
C VAL A 93 1.17 -21.35 -2.07
N VAL A 94 -0.11 -21.04 -1.77
CA VAL A 94 -1.12 -21.99 -1.34
C VAL A 94 -2.19 -22.11 -2.42
N CYS A 95 -2.53 -23.34 -2.80
CA CYS A 95 -3.67 -23.62 -3.67
C CYS A 95 -4.86 -24.09 -2.84
N ARG A 96 -6.00 -23.40 -3.01
CA ARG A 96 -7.25 -23.76 -2.35
C ARG A 96 -7.68 -25.15 -2.77
N ILE A 97 -8.04 -25.97 -1.82
CA ILE A 97 -8.71 -27.25 -2.07
C ILE A 97 -10.20 -27.01 -1.92
N THR A 98 -10.95 -27.22 -3.01
CA THR A 98 -12.40 -27.18 -3.01
C THR A 98 -12.91 -28.49 -2.40
N GLN A 99 -12.84 -28.63 -1.08
CA GLN A 99 -13.52 -29.72 -0.39
C GLN A 99 -14.88 -29.22 0.07
N ASN A 100 -15.93 -29.94 -0.31
CA ASN A 100 -17.33 -29.77 0.15
C ASN A 100 -17.52 -30.15 1.61
N ASN A 101 -16.49 -30.16 2.44
CA ASN A 101 -16.60 -30.47 3.85
C ASN A 101 -16.33 -29.23 4.68
N GLN A 102 -17.36 -28.62 5.18
CA GLN A 102 -17.39 -27.71 6.30
C GLN A 102 -16.90 -28.41 7.58
N ASN A 103 -15.63 -28.77 7.65
CA ASN A 103 -14.99 -28.99 8.93
C ASN A 103 -14.43 -27.66 9.38
N THR A 104 -15.31 -26.83 9.91
CA THR A 104 -14.93 -25.74 10.81
C THR A 104 -14.15 -26.39 11.96
N PRO A 105 -12.85 -26.10 12.16
CA PRO A 105 -12.22 -26.52 13.38
C PRO A 105 -12.84 -25.70 14.51
N ASN A 106 -13.47 -26.44 15.41
CA ASN A 106 -13.80 -26.06 16.78
C ASN A 106 -14.36 -24.64 17.01
N SER A 107 -15.58 -24.65 17.51
CA SER A 107 -16.12 -23.66 18.43
C SER A 107 -15.19 -23.44 19.64
N GLN A 108 -14.03 -22.84 19.41
CA GLN A 108 -13.32 -22.17 20.46
C GLN A 108 -14.14 -20.92 20.79
N SER A 109 -14.47 -20.78 22.07
CA SER A 109 -15.07 -19.60 22.67
C SER A 109 -14.60 -18.34 21.92
N THR A 110 -15.55 -17.53 21.42
CA THR A 110 -15.27 -16.25 20.78
C THR A 110 -14.20 -15.54 21.60
N PRO A 111 -13.01 -15.30 21.02
CA PRO A 111 -11.91 -14.73 21.80
C PRO A 111 -12.27 -13.28 22.09
N ASN A 112 -12.70 -13.00 23.32
CA ASN A 112 -12.98 -11.64 23.75
C ASN A 112 -11.74 -10.74 23.82
N THR A 113 -10.57 -11.29 23.61
CA THR A 113 -9.25 -10.60 23.61
C THR A 113 -8.53 -10.92 22.32
N LEU A 114 -7.68 -10.00 21.88
CA LEU A 114 -6.82 -10.16 20.71
C LEU A 114 -5.42 -10.62 21.17
N PRO A 115 -5.14 -11.93 21.19
CA PRO A 115 -3.83 -12.42 21.62
C PRO A 115 -2.78 -12.22 20.49
N PRO A 116 -1.49 -12.06 20.84
CA PRO A 116 -0.41 -11.83 19.88
C PRO A 116 -0.19 -12.96 18.87
N ASP A 117 -0.52 -14.18 19.23
CA ASP A 117 -0.44 -15.38 18.39
C ASP A 117 -1.68 -15.57 17.48
N SER A 118 -2.61 -14.58 17.50
CA SER A 118 -3.81 -14.63 16.66
C SER A 118 -3.44 -14.48 15.17
N PRO A 119 -4.19 -15.14 14.26
CA PRO A 119 -3.93 -15.05 12.83
C PRO A 119 -4.17 -13.66 12.23
N VAL A 120 -4.67 -12.69 13.01
CA VAL A 120 -4.96 -11.33 12.58
C VAL A 120 -3.94 -10.31 13.12
N TRP A 121 -3.03 -10.70 14.01
CA TRP A 121 -2.08 -9.77 14.65
C TRP A 121 -1.17 -9.08 13.64
N TRP A 122 -0.71 -9.75 12.60
CA TRP A 122 0.15 -9.18 11.56
C TRP A 122 -0.46 -7.98 10.82
N MET A 123 -1.76 -7.75 10.93
CA MET A 123 -2.47 -6.60 10.36
C MET A 123 -2.23 -5.31 11.12
N ILE A 124 -1.70 -5.41 12.35
CA ILE A 124 -1.36 -4.26 13.19
C ILE A 124 0.09 -3.91 12.93
N LYS A 125 0.33 -2.71 12.43
CA LYS A 125 1.69 -2.19 12.20
C LYS A 125 2.09 -1.24 13.32
N GLU A 126 3.37 -1.16 13.58
CA GLU A 126 3.98 -0.28 14.58
C GLU A 126 4.89 0.74 13.91
N ARG A 127 4.68 2.01 14.22
CA ARG A 127 5.61 3.11 13.93
C ARG A 127 6.52 3.32 15.14
N PRO A 128 7.78 3.74 14.90
CA PRO A 128 8.30 4.43 13.71
C PRO A 128 8.79 3.55 12.57
N PHE A 129 8.97 2.23 12.76
CA PHE A 129 9.69 1.41 11.78
C PHE A 129 8.80 0.74 10.72
N GLY A 130 7.47 0.74 10.89
CA GLY A 130 6.53 0.08 9.99
C GLY A 130 6.55 -1.45 10.08
N THR A 131 7.03 -1.99 11.21
CA THR A 131 7.05 -3.42 11.52
C THR A 131 5.68 -3.94 11.93
N ILE A 132 5.51 -5.24 12.10
CA ILE A 132 4.36 -5.76 12.85
C ILE A 132 4.48 -5.26 14.30
N ALA A 133 3.34 -4.91 14.89
CA ALA A 133 3.29 -4.42 16.27
C ALA A 133 3.91 -5.41 17.26
N ASP A 134 4.87 -4.97 18.05
CA ASP A 134 5.46 -5.76 19.12
C ASP A 134 4.46 -5.87 20.28
N PRO A 135 4.06 -7.08 20.65
CA PRO A 135 3.10 -7.28 21.76
C PRO A 135 3.56 -6.75 23.13
N ASP A 136 4.85 -6.60 23.32
CA ASP A 136 5.45 -6.14 24.58
C ASP A 136 5.54 -4.61 24.63
N HIS A 137 5.37 -3.92 23.49
CA HIS A 137 5.32 -2.48 23.45
C HIS A 137 3.94 -1.93 23.84
N LYS A 138 3.94 -0.80 24.54
CA LYS A 138 2.72 -0.07 24.86
C LYS A 138 2.60 1.14 23.94
N PRO A 139 1.67 1.12 22.95
CA PRO A 139 1.50 2.25 22.03
C PRO A 139 0.85 3.44 22.73
N LYS A 140 1.16 4.67 22.29
CA LYS A 140 0.45 5.90 22.70
C LYS A 140 -1.02 5.87 22.24
N GLY A 141 -1.31 5.19 21.15
CA GLY A 141 -2.63 5.03 20.59
C GLY A 141 -2.61 4.15 19.33
N ILE A 142 -3.79 3.76 18.88
CA ILE A 142 -3.99 2.99 17.64
C ILE A 142 -4.72 3.88 16.65
N PHE A 143 -4.12 4.11 15.48
CA PHE A 143 -4.68 4.98 14.45
C PHE A 143 -5.31 4.16 13.32
N VAL A 144 -6.55 4.53 12.98
CA VAL A 144 -7.31 3.97 11.85
C VAL A 144 -7.71 5.11 10.93
N SER A 145 -7.08 5.20 9.75
CA SER A 145 -7.48 6.16 8.74
C SER A 145 -8.78 5.73 8.07
N MET A 146 -9.77 6.62 8.07
CA MET A 146 -11.08 6.40 7.44
C MET A 146 -11.16 6.95 6.02
N ARG A 147 -10.05 7.45 5.47
CA ARG A 147 -9.95 7.93 4.11
C ARG A 147 -8.56 7.63 3.55
N ASP A 148 -8.53 7.03 2.39
CA ASP A 148 -7.33 6.93 1.59
C ASP A 148 -7.35 8.01 0.50
N THR A 149 -6.27 8.79 0.37
CA THR A 149 -6.13 9.87 -0.61
C THR A 149 -5.09 9.56 -1.68
N ASN A 150 -4.54 8.34 -1.70
CA ASN A 150 -3.68 7.91 -2.79
C ASN A 150 -4.40 8.00 -4.15
N PRO A 151 -3.68 8.26 -5.23
CA PRO A 151 -4.28 8.27 -6.56
C PRO A 151 -4.98 6.93 -6.87
N LEU A 152 -6.26 6.97 -7.25
CA LEU A 152 -7.12 5.81 -7.54
C LEU A 152 -7.39 4.88 -6.34
N ALA A 153 -7.17 5.35 -5.12
CA ALA A 153 -7.40 4.58 -3.91
C ALA A 153 -8.87 4.14 -3.77
N PRO A 154 -9.14 3.05 -3.04
CA PRO A 154 -10.51 2.62 -2.77
C PRO A 154 -11.25 3.63 -1.88
N ASP A 155 -12.53 3.84 -2.17
CA ASP A 155 -13.46 4.48 -1.25
C ASP A 155 -13.71 3.52 -0.08
N LEU A 156 -13.24 3.88 1.12
CA LEU A 156 -13.32 3.02 2.29
C LEU A 156 -14.76 2.83 2.79
N ALA A 157 -15.62 3.83 2.63
CA ALA A 157 -17.03 3.71 2.99
C ALA A 157 -17.74 2.70 2.08
N PHE A 158 -17.42 2.72 0.79
CA PHE A 158 -17.92 1.73 -0.17
C PHE A 158 -17.33 0.33 0.08
N ALA A 159 -16.05 0.24 0.40
CA ALA A 159 -15.35 -1.04 0.65
C ALA A 159 -15.86 -1.74 1.93
N LEU A 160 -16.25 -0.97 2.95
CA LEU A 160 -16.75 -1.48 4.24
C LEU A 160 -18.26 -1.75 4.23
N LYS A 161 -18.97 -1.40 3.15
CA LYS A 161 -20.42 -1.59 3.06
C LYS A 161 -20.82 -3.04 3.32
N GLY A 162 -21.70 -3.23 4.33
CA GLY A 162 -22.16 -4.54 4.79
C GLY A 162 -21.23 -5.24 5.79
N ARG A 163 -20.17 -4.54 6.23
CA ARG A 163 -19.22 -5.03 7.26
C ARG A 163 -19.11 -4.07 8.44
N GLU A 164 -20.09 -3.21 8.61
CA GLU A 164 -20.09 -2.16 9.65
C GLU A 164 -20.04 -2.78 11.06
N HIS A 165 -20.81 -3.84 11.31
CA HIS A 165 -20.81 -4.56 12.59
C HIS A 165 -19.45 -5.23 12.89
N GLU A 166 -18.81 -5.80 11.86
CA GLU A 166 -17.45 -6.35 11.99
C GLU A 166 -16.44 -5.24 12.32
N PHE A 167 -16.56 -4.09 11.66
CA PHE A 167 -15.70 -2.93 11.92
C PHE A 167 -15.85 -2.40 13.35
N GLU A 168 -17.08 -2.24 13.85
CA GLU A 168 -17.33 -1.81 15.23
C GLU A 168 -16.76 -2.79 16.26
N ALA A 169 -16.92 -4.09 16.02
CA ALA A 169 -16.33 -5.12 16.87
C ALA A 169 -14.80 -5.08 16.86
N GLY A 170 -14.19 -4.79 15.70
CA GLY A 170 -12.74 -4.60 15.57
C GLY A 170 -12.23 -3.40 16.35
N ILE A 171 -12.91 -2.25 16.24
CA ILE A 171 -12.61 -1.06 17.05
C ILE A 171 -12.71 -1.37 18.55
N ALA A 172 -13.76 -2.09 18.96
CA ALA A 172 -13.93 -2.48 20.37
C ALA A 172 -12.82 -3.43 20.87
N ALA A 173 -12.35 -4.34 20.00
CA ALA A 173 -11.25 -5.26 20.32
C ALA A 173 -9.91 -4.51 20.45
N LEU A 174 -9.59 -3.62 19.51
CA LEU A 174 -8.39 -2.77 19.53
C LEU A 174 -8.42 -1.80 20.70
N GLY A 175 -9.59 -1.26 21.06
CA GLY A 175 -9.78 -0.36 22.20
C GLY A 175 -9.46 -0.96 23.57
N ARG A 176 -9.32 -2.29 23.65
CA ARG A 176 -8.84 -2.97 24.87
C ARG A 176 -7.32 -2.97 24.98
N LEU A 177 -6.61 -2.76 23.86
CA LEU A 177 -5.14 -2.71 23.83
C LEU A 177 -4.65 -1.28 24.09
N ALA A 178 -5.23 -0.29 23.41
CA ALA A 178 -4.92 1.13 23.59
C ALA A 178 -6.07 2.01 23.08
N GLU A 179 -5.96 3.33 23.31
CA GLU A 179 -6.92 4.30 22.76
C GLU A 179 -6.92 4.25 21.22
N VAL A 180 -8.13 4.13 20.63
CA VAL A 180 -8.28 4.05 19.17
C VAL A 180 -8.75 5.38 18.61
N HIS A 181 -7.96 5.93 17.68
CA HIS A 181 -8.27 7.15 16.95
C HIS A 181 -8.76 6.79 15.54
N THR A 182 -10.07 6.90 15.31
CA THR A 182 -10.63 6.86 13.95
C THR A 182 -10.59 8.26 13.36
N VAL A 183 -9.77 8.46 12.32
CA VAL A 183 -9.47 9.79 11.79
C VAL A 183 -10.06 9.99 10.40
N HIS A 184 -10.84 11.06 10.25
CA HIS A 184 -11.29 11.58 8.96
C HIS A 184 -10.44 12.81 8.62
N ALA A 185 -9.58 12.68 7.62
CA ALA A 185 -8.76 13.79 7.16
C ALA A 185 -9.32 14.43 5.90
N GLU A 186 -9.48 15.75 5.91
CA GLU A 186 -9.85 16.56 4.76
C GLU A 186 -8.62 17.23 4.16
N GLY A 187 -8.52 17.23 2.84
CA GLY A 187 -7.43 17.87 2.13
C GLY A 187 -6.93 17.03 0.97
N PRO A 188 -5.90 17.54 0.24
CA PRO A 188 -5.24 16.82 -0.82
C PRO A 188 -4.39 15.67 -0.25
N HIS A 189 -3.97 14.73 -1.10
CA HIS A 189 -2.95 13.75 -0.71
C HIS A 189 -1.70 14.49 -0.19
N PRO A 190 -1.10 14.10 0.97
CA PRO A 190 -1.24 12.84 1.70
C PRO A 190 -2.17 12.94 2.93
N ALA A 191 -3.25 13.71 2.91
CA ALA A 191 -4.14 13.84 4.06
C ALA A 191 -4.68 12.48 4.57
N GLY A 192 -4.87 11.51 3.67
CA GLY A 192 -5.32 10.15 4.00
C GLY A 192 -4.23 9.25 4.58
N ASN A 193 -2.95 9.60 4.45
CA ASN A 193 -1.86 8.81 5.02
C ASN A 193 -1.92 8.87 6.54
N VAL A 194 -1.81 7.71 7.17
CA VAL A 194 -1.87 7.62 8.63
C VAL A 194 -0.74 8.39 9.32
N GLY A 195 0.45 8.47 8.69
CA GLY A 195 1.57 9.26 9.18
C GLY A 195 1.25 10.74 9.31
N THR A 196 0.61 11.33 8.30
CA THR A 196 0.14 12.73 8.34
C THR A 196 -0.86 12.96 9.48
N GLN A 197 -1.72 11.97 9.74
CA GLN A 197 -2.72 12.04 10.81
C GLN A 197 -2.07 11.93 12.19
N ILE A 198 -1.09 11.03 12.36
CA ILE A 198 -0.32 10.88 13.59
C ILE A 198 0.45 12.17 13.88
N ALA A 199 1.16 12.73 12.91
CA ALA A 199 1.90 13.99 13.08
C ALA A 199 1.00 15.16 13.51
N ALA A 200 -0.25 15.19 13.05
CA ALA A 200 -1.21 16.23 13.40
C ALA A 200 -1.85 16.06 14.80
N ILE A 201 -1.93 14.82 15.33
CA ILE A 201 -2.66 14.49 16.56
C ILE A 201 -1.70 14.18 17.71
N SER A 202 -0.71 13.33 17.45
CA SER A 202 0.21 12.79 18.46
C SER A 202 1.56 12.47 17.82
N PRO A 203 2.38 13.48 17.49
CA PRO A 203 3.69 13.27 16.87
C PRO A 203 4.57 12.35 17.72
N LEU A 204 5.42 11.58 17.06
CA LEU A 204 6.25 10.56 17.66
C LEU A 204 7.63 11.12 18.03
N ASN A 205 8.07 10.83 19.24
CA ASN A 205 9.44 11.04 19.68
C ASN A 205 10.20 9.71 19.75
N LYS A 206 11.53 9.78 19.88
CA LYS A 206 12.39 8.62 20.13
C LYS A 206 11.89 7.81 21.34
N GLY A 207 11.71 6.50 21.16
CA GLY A 207 11.25 5.58 22.19
C GLY A 207 9.73 5.54 22.40
N GLU A 208 8.95 6.27 21.60
CA GLU A 208 7.50 6.21 21.59
C GLU A 208 7.01 5.33 20.42
N TYR A 209 5.89 4.65 20.62
CA TYR A 209 5.28 3.76 19.63
C TYR A 209 3.83 4.15 19.40
N VAL A 210 3.40 4.02 18.16
CA VAL A 210 2.00 4.15 17.73
C VAL A 210 1.66 2.98 16.83
N TRP A 211 0.51 2.39 17.04
CA TRP A 211 0.04 1.33 16.17
C TRP A 211 -0.91 1.87 15.11
N THR A 212 -0.88 1.22 13.95
CA THR A 212 -1.71 1.61 12.80
C THR A 212 -2.38 0.38 12.21
N VAL A 213 -3.67 0.52 11.84
CA VAL A 213 -4.44 -0.56 11.22
C VAL A 213 -5.27 0.02 10.10
N ASN A 214 -5.33 -0.68 8.95
CA ASN A 214 -6.22 -0.28 7.87
C ASN A 214 -7.68 -0.56 8.24
N ALA A 215 -8.61 0.29 7.81
CA ALA A 215 -10.02 0.16 8.14
C ALA A 215 -10.65 -1.19 7.71
N GLN A 216 -10.23 -1.77 6.59
CA GLN A 216 -10.71 -3.10 6.16
C GLN A 216 -10.12 -4.24 7.01
N ASP A 217 -8.88 -4.07 7.49
CA ASP A 217 -8.24 -5.03 8.39
C ASP A 217 -8.87 -4.97 9.78
N VAL A 218 -9.31 -3.78 10.24
CA VAL A 218 -10.13 -3.66 11.47
C VAL A 218 -11.40 -4.51 11.37
N ALA A 219 -12.11 -4.47 10.24
CA ALA A 219 -13.30 -5.31 10.04
C ALA A 219 -12.94 -6.82 10.04
N THR A 220 -11.78 -7.20 9.54
CA THR A 220 -11.30 -8.60 9.58
C THR A 220 -10.95 -9.04 11.00
N ILE A 221 -10.32 -8.18 11.79
CA ILE A 221 -10.05 -8.40 13.23
C ILE A 221 -11.39 -8.57 13.98
N GLY A 222 -12.36 -7.70 13.72
CA GLY A 222 -13.67 -7.78 14.34
C GLY A 222 -14.42 -9.06 14.00
N ARG A 223 -14.41 -9.48 12.74
CA ARG A 223 -14.98 -10.77 12.32
C ARG A 223 -14.34 -11.92 13.10
N TRP A 224 -13.01 -11.95 13.18
CA TRP A 224 -12.31 -12.98 13.94
C TRP A 224 -12.69 -12.97 15.42
N CYS A 225 -12.82 -11.81 16.04
CA CYS A 225 -13.27 -11.69 17.44
C CYS A 225 -14.71 -12.15 17.65
N LEU A 226 -15.61 -11.95 16.67
CA LEU A 226 -17.00 -12.32 16.76
C LEU A 226 -17.23 -13.81 16.48
N THR A 227 -16.50 -14.39 15.53
CA THR A 227 -16.80 -15.72 14.98
C THR A 227 -15.69 -16.75 15.17
N GLY A 228 -14.46 -16.32 15.51
CA GLY A 228 -13.27 -17.17 15.48
C GLY A 228 -12.79 -17.56 14.07
N GLU A 229 -13.49 -17.13 13.01
CA GLU A 229 -13.15 -17.45 11.63
C GLU A 229 -12.12 -16.48 11.08
N TYR A 230 -10.95 -16.98 10.66
CA TYR A 230 -9.97 -16.18 9.94
C TYR A 230 -10.32 -16.11 8.45
N ARG A 231 -10.72 -14.93 8.00
CA ARG A 231 -11.05 -14.65 6.61
C ARG A 231 -10.59 -13.24 6.24
N PRO A 232 -9.37 -13.09 5.73
CA PRO A 232 -8.76 -11.80 5.41
C PRO A 232 -9.32 -11.23 4.10
N GLU A 233 -10.59 -10.83 4.13
CA GLU A 233 -11.34 -10.31 3.00
C GLU A 233 -11.03 -8.84 2.77
N ARG A 234 -10.80 -8.48 1.50
CA ARG A 234 -10.54 -7.11 1.05
C ARG A 234 -11.35 -6.76 -0.19
N VAL A 235 -11.79 -5.51 -0.24
CA VAL A 235 -12.32 -4.88 -1.45
C VAL A 235 -11.22 -3.98 -1.99
N ILE A 236 -10.68 -4.34 -3.16
CA ILE A 236 -9.59 -3.61 -3.81
C ILE A 236 -10.11 -2.77 -4.96
N ALA A 237 -9.52 -1.58 -5.13
CA ALA A 237 -9.75 -0.73 -6.28
C ALA A 237 -8.81 -1.15 -7.43
N VAL A 238 -9.36 -1.40 -8.61
CA VAL A 238 -8.58 -1.73 -9.81
C VAL A 238 -8.81 -0.64 -10.85
N GLY A 239 -7.75 0.09 -11.18
CA GLY A 239 -7.83 1.24 -12.07
C GLY A 239 -6.52 1.58 -12.75
N GLY A 240 -6.48 2.77 -13.35
CA GLY A 240 -5.31 3.29 -14.06
C GLY A 240 -5.58 3.52 -15.54
N PRO A 241 -4.77 4.36 -16.19
CA PRO A 241 -5.00 4.75 -17.60
C PRO A 241 -4.91 3.58 -18.58
N ALA A 242 -4.22 2.50 -18.25
CA ALA A 242 -4.13 1.30 -19.08
C ALA A 242 -5.18 0.22 -18.73
N ALA A 243 -5.98 0.42 -17.67
CA ALA A 243 -7.04 -0.51 -17.29
C ALA A 243 -8.22 -0.40 -18.25
N LYS A 244 -8.66 -1.51 -18.85
CA LYS A 244 -9.80 -1.54 -19.78
C LYS A 244 -11.16 -1.50 -19.10
N CYS A 245 -11.28 -2.15 -17.94
CA CYS A 245 -12.52 -2.26 -17.18
C CYS A 245 -12.30 -1.92 -15.70
N PRO A 246 -11.99 -0.64 -15.34
CA PRO A 246 -11.69 -0.27 -13.96
C PRO A 246 -12.91 -0.44 -13.06
N LYS A 247 -12.77 -1.27 -12.00
CA LYS A 247 -13.83 -1.64 -11.05
C LYS A 247 -13.23 -2.04 -9.71
N TYR A 248 -14.11 -2.30 -8.74
CA TYR A 248 -13.74 -2.90 -7.47
C TYR A 248 -13.83 -4.43 -7.53
N TYR A 249 -12.94 -5.10 -6.80
CA TYR A 249 -12.95 -6.55 -6.69
C TYR A 249 -12.91 -6.96 -5.21
N ARG A 250 -13.76 -7.92 -4.84
CA ARG A 250 -13.73 -8.54 -3.51
C ARG A 250 -12.87 -9.79 -3.58
N VAL A 251 -11.79 -9.79 -2.79
CA VAL A 251 -10.74 -10.82 -2.80
C VAL A 251 -10.31 -11.20 -1.38
N LEU A 252 -9.52 -12.24 -1.23
CA LEU A 252 -8.77 -12.50 0.01
C LEU A 252 -7.34 -11.96 -0.12
N CYS A 253 -6.70 -11.66 1.01
CA CYS A 253 -5.31 -11.24 1.06
C CYS A 253 -4.41 -12.23 0.30
N GLY A 254 -3.40 -11.72 -0.41
CA GLY A 254 -2.47 -12.53 -1.20
C GLY A 254 -3.08 -13.23 -2.41
N THR A 255 -4.25 -12.81 -2.88
CA THR A 255 -4.91 -13.37 -4.07
C THR A 255 -4.03 -13.28 -5.32
N SER A 256 -4.05 -14.31 -6.18
CA SER A 256 -3.47 -14.22 -7.52
C SER A 256 -4.25 -13.20 -8.34
N ILE A 257 -3.51 -12.27 -9.00
CA ILE A 257 -4.11 -11.22 -9.83
C ILE A 257 -4.35 -11.66 -11.27
N GLN A 258 -3.94 -12.88 -11.66
CA GLN A 258 -3.95 -13.35 -13.05
C GLN A 258 -5.31 -13.09 -13.72
N ARG A 259 -6.41 -13.48 -13.08
CA ARG A 259 -7.76 -13.30 -13.64
C ARG A 259 -8.16 -11.83 -13.77
N ILE A 260 -7.72 -10.99 -12.84
CA ILE A 260 -7.95 -9.54 -12.91
C ILE A 260 -7.14 -8.96 -14.06
N ALA A 261 -5.87 -9.34 -14.17
CA ALA A 261 -4.98 -8.90 -15.25
C ALA A 261 -5.52 -9.30 -16.62
N GLU A 262 -6.00 -10.52 -16.80
CA GLU A 262 -6.64 -10.97 -18.04
C GLU A 262 -7.80 -10.04 -18.43
N VAL A 263 -8.72 -9.73 -17.52
CA VAL A 263 -9.87 -8.85 -17.77
C VAL A 263 -9.43 -7.42 -18.08
N GLN A 264 -8.41 -6.90 -17.39
CA GLN A 264 -7.95 -5.53 -17.57
C GLN A 264 -7.11 -5.32 -18.83
N LEU A 265 -6.41 -6.34 -19.29
CA LEU A 265 -5.53 -6.27 -20.45
C LEU A 265 -6.26 -6.66 -21.76
N MET A 266 -7.33 -7.46 -21.67
CA MET A 266 -8.12 -7.84 -22.84
C MET A 266 -8.97 -6.68 -23.36
N ASP A 267 -9.07 -6.55 -24.68
CA ASP A 267 -10.05 -5.66 -25.29
C ASP A 267 -11.45 -6.31 -25.20
N PRO A 268 -12.41 -5.74 -24.47
CA PRO A 268 -13.76 -6.31 -24.36
C PRO A 268 -14.51 -6.37 -25.70
N CYS A 269 -14.11 -5.56 -26.69
CA CYS A 269 -14.72 -5.54 -28.03
C CYS A 269 -14.14 -6.60 -28.97
N TYR A 270 -12.92 -7.09 -28.72
CA TYR A 270 -12.23 -8.04 -29.60
C TYR A 270 -11.46 -9.10 -28.81
N PRO A 271 -12.15 -10.02 -28.13
CA PRO A 271 -11.50 -11.03 -27.28
C PRO A 271 -10.61 -12.04 -28.05
N GLN A 272 -10.66 -12.03 -29.39
CA GLN A 272 -9.91 -12.97 -30.22
C GLN A 272 -8.71 -12.34 -30.97
N LEU A 273 -8.46 -11.03 -30.83
CA LEU A 273 -7.38 -10.32 -31.55
C LEU A 273 -6.14 -10.07 -30.64
N THR A 274 -5.70 -11.10 -29.92
CA THR A 274 -4.51 -11.03 -29.07
C THR A 274 -3.18 -11.21 -29.80
N THR A 275 -3.13 -11.16 -31.14
CA THR A 275 -1.94 -11.64 -31.87
C THR A 275 -1.22 -10.65 -32.77
N ALA A 276 -1.68 -9.42 -33.03
CA ALA A 276 -1.00 -8.61 -34.02
C ALA A 276 -0.68 -7.14 -33.65
N HIS A 277 -1.39 -6.51 -32.76
CA HIS A 277 -1.06 -5.17 -32.30
C HIS A 277 -1.31 -5.12 -30.78
N SER A 278 -0.37 -5.69 -30.02
CA SER A 278 -0.33 -5.50 -28.56
C SER A 278 -0.32 -3.99 -28.29
N PRO A 279 -1.25 -3.47 -27.46
CA PRO A 279 -1.07 -2.15 -26.88
C PRO A 279 0.30 -2.10 -26.22
N LEU A 280 0.81 -0.91 -25.98
CA LEU A 280 2.07 -0.68 -25.27
C LEU A 280 2.17 -1.60 -24.05
N PRO A 281 3.34 -2.16 -23.76
CA PRO A 281 3.50 -3.03 -22.61
C PRO A 281 2.97 -2.32 -21.36
N THR A 282 2.12 -3.02 -20.61
CA THR A 282 1.46 -2.46 -19.43
C THR A 282 2.19 -2.88 -18.17
N ARG A 283 2.49 -1.92 -17.31
CA ARG A 283 3.00 -2.15 -15.96
C ARG A 283 1.83 -2.36 -15.02
N ILE A 284 1.86 -3.46 -14.28
CA ILE A 284 0.91 -3.76 -13.20
C ILE A 284 1.58 -3.43 -11.88
N ILE A 285 0.91 -2.64 -11.05
CA ILE A 285 1.40 -2.19 -9.75
C ILE A 285 0.45 -2.69 -8.68
N SER A 286 0.96 -3.44 -7.71
CA SER A 286 0.26 -3.73 -6.47
C SER A 286 0.42 -2.51 -5.56
N GLY A 287 -0.68 -1.86 -5.21
CA GLY A 287 -0.70 -0.56 -4.55
C GLY A 287 -0.85 0.64 -5.49
N SER A 288 -0.55 1.82 -4.98
CA SER A 288 -0.67 3.08 -5.71
C SER A 288 0.53 3.33 -6.65
N VAL A 289 0.37 4.26 -7.58
CA VAL A 289 1.48 4.72 -8.45
C VAL A 289 2.61 5.41 -7.68
N LEU A 290 2.37 5.81 -6.43
CA LEU A 290 3.32 6.54 -5.59
C LEU A 290 4.21 5.63 -4.75
N SER A 291 3.64 4.56 -4.19
CA SER A 291 4.33 3.69 -3.21
C SER A 291 4.19 2.19 -3.50
N GLY A 292 3.48 1.83 -4.57
CA GLY A 292 3.22 0.43 -4.91
C GLY A 292 4.40 -0.28 -5.55
N THR A 293 4.31 -1.60 -5.63
CA THR A 293 5.35 -2.47 -6.16
C THR A 293 4.92 -3.07 -7.50
N ARG A 294 5.82 -3.07 -8.48
CA ARG A 294 5.60 -3.76 -9.76
C ARG A 294 5.42 -5.27 -9.53
N ILE A 295 4.41 -5.83 -10.16
CA ILE A 295 4.15 -7.28 -10.16
C ILE A 295 3.90 -7.78 -11.59
N GLU A 296 4.11 -9.07 -11.81
CA GLU A 296 3.81 -9.72 -13.09
C GLU A 296 2.32 -10.08 -13.17
N ALA A 297 1.82 -10.33 -14.39
CA ALA A 297 0.41 -10.62 -14.65
C ALA A 297 -0.10 -11.90 -13.96
N ASP A 298 0.76 -12.86 -13.68
CA ASP A 298 0.48 -14.09 -12.93
C ASP A 298 0.86 -14.01 -11.44
N GLY A 299 1.29 -12.82 -10.99
CA GLY A 299 1.72 -12.53 -9.63
C GLY A 299 0.57 -12.47 -8.61
N PHE A 300 0.91 -11.98 -7.42
CA PHE A 300 -0.01 -11.93 -6.28
C PHE A 300 -0.11 -10.52 -5.73
N LEU A 301 -1.28 -10.17 -5.22
CA LEU A 301 -1.52 -8.92 -4.51
C LEU A 301 -0.62 -8.84 -3.27
N GLY A 302 -0.04 -7.67 -3.02
CA GLY A 302 0.74 -7.41 -1.81
C GLY A 302 -0.09 -7.57 -0.53
N MET A 303 0.57 -7.97 0.55
CA MET A 303 -0.12 -8.32 1.80
C MET A 303 -0.88 -7.15 2.43
N TYR A 304 -0.43 -5.92 2.21
CA TYR A 304 -1.06 -4.71 2.75
C TYR A 304 -1.77 -3.87 1.69
N ASP A 305 -1.74 -4.29 0.42
CA ASP A 305 -2.29 -3.50 -0.68
C ASP A 305 -3.80 -3.65 -0.80
N HIS A 306 -4.46 -2.52 -1.11
CA HIS A 306 -5.91 -2.41 -1.31
C HIS A 306 -6.25 -1.89 -2.71
N GLN A 307 -5.25 -1.88 -3.61
CA GLN A 307 -5.34 -1.30 -4.93
C GLN A 307 -4.47 -2.05 -5.92
N LEU A 308 -4.91 -2.11 -7.19
CA LEU A 308 -4.11 -2.51 -8.34
C LEU A 308 -4.16 -1.41 -9.38
N THR A 309 -3.01 -0.96 -9.83
CA THR A 309 -2.90 0.13 -10.79
C THR A 309 -2.25 -0.34 -12.09
N PHE A 310 -2.87 -0.02 -13.22
CA PHE A 310 -2.41 -0.37 -14.56
C PHE A 310 -2.00 0.90 -15.29
N ILE A 311 -0.71 1.01 -15.64
CA ILE A 311 -0.15 2.12 -16.41
C ILE A 311 0.64 1.59 -17.61
N GLU A 312 0.81 2.40 -18.65
CA GLU A 312 1.63 2.04 -19.79
C GLU A 312 3.12 2.10 -19.44
N GLU A 313 3.93 1.20 -20.02
CA GLU A 313 5.39 1.34 -19.98
C GLU A 313 5.82 2.51 -20.86
N GLY A 314 6.66 3.39 -20.32
CA GLY A 314 7.14 4.60 -20.97
C GLY A 314 8.45 4.40 -21.74
N ASP A 315 8.65 3.25 -22.37
CA ASP A 315 9.89 2.90 -23.07
C ASP A 315 10.04 3.59 -24.43
N GLN A 316 8.98 4.26 -24.90
CA GLN A 316 9.01 4.97 -26.18
C GLN A 316 9.50 6.39 -26.00
N TYR A 317 10.57 6.75 -26.71
CA TYR A 317 11.08 8.12 -26.75
C TYR A 317 10.25 8.95 -27.73
N GLU A 318 9.77 10.09 -27.26
CA GLU A 318 9.13 11.06 -28.14
C GLU A 318 10.20 11.83 -28.92
N PHE A 319 10.04 11.86 -30.25
CA PHE A 319 10.92 12.65 -31.10
C PHE A 319 10.84 14.16 -30.71
N MET A 320 11.98 14.75 -30.36
CA MET A 320 12.09 16.12 -29.86
C MET A 320 11.14 16.46 -28.69
N GLY A 321 10.77 15.50 -27.87
CA GLY A 321 9.81 15.66 -26.76
C GLY A 321 10.18 16.79 -25.77
N TRP A 322 11.46 17.09 -25.65
CA TRP A 322 11.99 18.18 -24.83
C TRP A 322 11.71 19.60 -25.39
N LEU A 323 11.42 19.71 -26.71
CA LEU A 323 11.06 20.96 -27.39
C LEU A 323 9.54 21.14 -27.49
N MET A 324 8.77 20.08 -27.34
CA MET A 324 7.31 20.12 -27.48
C MET A 324 6.67 20.82 -26.26
N PRO A 325 5.54 21.54 -26.46
CA PRO A 325 4.86 22.30 -25.40
C PRO A 325 4.39 21.43 -24.22
N GLY A 326 4.13 20.12 -24.45
CA GLY A 326 3.68 19.17 -23.43
C GLY A 326 2.36 19.56 -22.77
N LEU A 327 1.37 20.00 -23.56
CA LEU A 327 0.05 20.41 -23.05
C LEU A 327 -0.75 19.25 -22.46
N ASP A 328 -0.44 18.03 -22.87
CA ASP A 328 -1.03 16.76 -22.43
C ASP A 328 -0.28 16.10 -21.26
N LYS A 329 0.82 16.72 -20.80
CA LYS A 329 1.63 16.20 -19.70
C LYS A 329 1.38 16.98 -18.41
N PHE A 330 1.27 16.25 -17.30
CA PHE A 330 1.25 16.87 -15.98
C PHE A 330 2.61 17.45 -15.62
N SER A 331 2.66 18.69 -15.10
CA SER A 331 3.90 19.35 -14.74
C SER A 331 3.76 20.17 -13.45
N PHE A 332 4.26 19.62 -12.35
CA PHE A 332 4.37 20.34 -11.09
C PHE A 332 5.46 21.42 -11.13
N SER A 333 6.60 21.12 -11.74
CA SER A 333 7.75 22.00 -11.87
C SER A 333 7.57 23.13 -12.90
N LYS A 334 6.42 23.15 -13.60
CA LYS A 334 6.13 24.08 -14.72
C LYS A 334 7.12 23.96 -15.89
N THR A 335 7.77 22.82 -16.03
CA THR A 335 8.67 22.53 -17.15
C THR A 335 7.89 22.46 -18.48
N PHE A 336 6.67 21.91 -18.43
CA PHE A 336 5.75 21.88 -19.56
C PHE A 336 4.77 23.05 -19.50
N LEU A 337 4.29 23.49 -20.67
CA LEU A 337 3.37 24.62 -20.79
C LEU A 337 2.04 24.37 -20.05
N SER A 338 1.60 23.11 -19.94
CA SER A 338 0.44 22.69 -19.12
C SER A 338 0.52 23.21 -17.68
N GLY A 339 1.69 23.15 -17.03
CA GLY A 339 1.90 23.64 -15.67
C GLY A 339 1.91 25.17 -15.54
N LEU A 340 2.27 25.90 -16.62
CA LEU A 340 2.21 27.36 -16.67
C LEU A 340 0.77 27.87 -16.89
N MET A 341 -0.03 27.12 -17.63
CA MET A 341 -1.39 27.54 -17.99
C MET A 341 -2.44 27.19 -16.94
N ALA A 342 -2.18 26.21 -16.09
CA ALA A 342 -3.10 25.77 -15.03
C ALA A 342 -3.67 26.93 -14.16
N PRO A 343 -2.92 27.99 -13.81
CA PRO A 343 -3.47 29.11 -13.06
C PRO A 343 -4.33 30.08 -13.89
N PHE A 344 -4.27 30.03 -15.23
CA PHE A 344 -4.98 30.94 -16.10
C PHE A 344 -6.31 30.35 -16.59
N LYS A 345 -7.29 30.19 -15.70
CA LYS A 345 -8.65 29.71 -16.03
C LYS A 345 -9.32 30.51 -17.17
N MET A 346 -8.90 31.74 -17.41
CA MET A 346 -9.43 32.59 -18.49
C MET A 346 -9.04 32.10 -19.90
N LEU A 347 -8.00 31.25 -20.01
CA LEU A 347 -7.56 30.65 -21.27
C LEU A 347 -8.13 29.22 -21.48
N GLU A 348 -8.88 28.71 -20.53
CA GLU A 348 -9.50 27.39 -20.56
C GLU A 348 -10.33 27.12 -21.85
N PRO A 349 -11.07 28.10 -22.42
CA PRO A 349 -11.80 27.90 -23.68
C PRO A 349 -10.89 27.75 -24.91
N LEU A 350 -9.66 28.31 -24.85
CA LEU A 350 -8.69 28.26 -25.96
C LEU A 350 -7.77 27.04 -25.86
N MET A 351 -7.49 26.58 -24.65
CA MET A 351 -6.64 25.44 -24.36
C MET A 351 -7.20 24.67 -23.16
N PRO A 352 -8.15 23.77 -23.37
CA PRO A 352 -8.77 23.01 -22.28
C PRO A 352 -7.72 22.19 -21.52
N VAL A 353 -7.54 22.50 -20.24
CA VAL A 353 -6.74 21.68 -19.34
C VAL A 353 -7.49 20.36 -19.15
N LYS A 354 -6.83 19.25 -19.45
CA LYS A 354 -7.44 17.93 -19.26
C LYS A 354 -7.74 17.72 -17.78
N PRO A 355 -8.93 17.25 -17.41
CA PRO A 355 -9.27 16.96 -16.02
C PRO A 355 -8.42 15.80 -15.44
N THR A 356 -7.92 14.91 -16.31
CA THR A 356 -7.07 13.78 -15.96
C THR A 356 -5.97 13.57 -17.01
N TYR A 357 -4.84 13.01 -16.57
CA TYR A 357 -3.68 12.73 -17.41
C TYR A 357 -3.45 11.23 -17.53
N THR A 358 -2.87 10.83 -18.67
CA THR A 358 -2.36 9.49 -18.91
C THR A 358 -0.92 9.44 -18.43
N PHE A 359 -0.70 8.89 -17.24
CA PHE A 359 0.65 8.67 -16.73
C PHE A 359 1.19 7.34 -17.24
N ASN A 360 2.50 7.33 -17.49
CA ASN A 360 3.27 6.16 -17.83
C ASN A 360 4.57 6.13 -17.00
N THR A 361 5.43 5.14 -17.23
CA THR A 361 6.67 4.99 -16.45
C THR A 361 7.82 5.87 -16.93
N ASN A 362 7.62 6.73 -17.93
CA ASN A 362 8.67 7.60 -18.45
C ASN A 362 9.04 8.69 -17.43
N LEU A 363 10.31 8.74 -17.05
CA LEU A 363 10.81 9.74 -16.11
C LEU A 363 10.92 11.16 -16.72
N HIS A 364 10.72 11.32 -18.02
CA HIS A 364 10.89 12.60 -18.74
C HIS A 364 12.22 13.29 -18.44
N GLY A 365 13.28 12.52 -18.36
CA GLY A 365 14.64 13.01 -18.11
C GLY A 365 15.51 11.96 -17.41
N SER A 366 16.80 12.25 -17.29
CA SER A 366 17.75 11.38 -16.59
C SER A 366 17.80 11.67 -15.11
N VAL A 367 18.24 10.68 -14.31
CA VAL A 367 18.59 10.85 -12.90
C VAL A 367 19.73 11.90 -12.79
N ARG A 368 19.63 12.79 -11.81
CA ARG A 368 20.57 13.88 -11.57
C ARG A 368 21.03 13.85 -10.11
N PRO A 369 22.15 14.52 -9.77
CA PRO A 369 22.51 14.75 -8.38
C PRO A 369 21.36 15.43 -7.62
N PHE A 370 21.16 15.08 -6.35
CA PHE A 370 20.12 15.63 -5.51
C PHE A 370 20.27 17.13 -5.34
N LEU A 371 19.25 17.89 -5.73
CA LEU A 371 19.25 19.35 -5.76
C LEU A 371 18.39 19.94 -4.65
N PHE A 372 18.80 21.12 -4.17
CA PHE A 372 17.98 21.94 -3.29
C PHE A 372 16.91 22.66 -4.11
N THR A 373 15.64 22.29 -3.92
CA THR A 373 14.53 22.86 -4.73
C THR A 373 13.61 23.80 -3.97
N GLY A 374 13.50 23.67 -2.63
CA GLY A 374 12.49 24.38 -1.83
C GLY A 374 11.05 24.03 -2.20
N SER A 375 10.85 22.88 -2.89
CA SER A 375 9.54 22.48 -3.39
C SER A 375 8.86 21.46 -2.47
N PHE A 376 9.64 20.73 -1.69
CA PHE A 376 9.12 19.65 -0.83
C PHE A 376 8.18 20.17 0.25
N GLU A 377 8.46 21.34 0.82
CA GLU A 377 7.66 21.99 1.85
C GLU A 377 6.24 22.32 1.40
N ARG A 378 5.99 22.33 0.09
CA ARG A 378 4.67 22.59 -0.50
C ARG A 378 3.74 21.37 -0.44
N VAL A 379 4.33 20.19 -0.48
CA VAL A 379 3.59 18.91 -0.54
C VAL A 379 3.73 18.10 0.74
N PHE A 380 4.69 18.43 1.61
CA PHE A 380 4.99 17.72 2.83
C PHE A 380 4.31 18.41 4.03
N PRO A 381 3.31 17.78 4.67
CA PRO A 381 2.49 18.43 5.69
C PRO A 381 3.08 18.38 7.10
N PHE A 382 4.16 17.64 7.33
CA PHE A 382 4.81 17.50 8.64
C PHE A 382 5.56 18.79 9.04
N ASP A 383 5.70 19.00 10.35
CA ASP A 383 6.46 20.14 10.91
C ASP A 383 7.95 19.79 11.10
N ILE A 384 8.53 19.25 10.04
CA ILE A 384 9.96 18.91 9.96
C ILE A 384 10.55 19.44 8.64
N TYR A 385 11.88 19.47 8.53
CA TYR A 385 12.59 19.91 7.34
C TYR A 385 12.90 18.74 6.39
N PRO A 386 12.03 18.45 5.41
CA PRO A 386 12.14 17.23 4.59
C PRO A 386 13.47 17.15 3.82
N LEU A 387 13.92 18.28 3.25
CA LEU A 387 15.16 18.32 2.49
C LEU A 387 16.39 18.03 3.36
N GLN A 388 16.45 18.62 4.54
CA GLN A 388 17.56 18.43 5.49
C GLN A 388 17.58 17.00 6.00
N LEU A 389 16.43 16.45 6.30
CA LEU A 389 16.29 15.05 6.73
C LEU A 389 16.78 14.08 5.65
N ILE A 390 16.35 14.26 4.40
CA ILE A 390 16.82 13.42 3.28
C ILE A 390 18.36 13.51 3.15
N LYS A 391 18.96 14.69 3.28
CA LYS A 391 20.41 14.85 3.24
C LYS A 391 21.12 14.15 4.39
N ALA A 392 20.58 14.24 5.60
CA ALA A 392 21.11 13.52 6.77
C ALA A 392 21.07 12.00 6.54
N CYS A 393 19.99 11.50 5.92
CA CYS A 393 19.85 10.09 5.57
C CYS A 393 20.89 9.67 4.49
N ILE A 394 21.10 10.49 3.45
CA ILE A 394 22.08 10.21 2.39
C ILE A 394 23.51 10.14 2.96
N VAL A 395 23.84 11.01 3.92
CA VAL A 395 25.18 11.04 4.55
C VAL A 395 25.33 9.95 5.63
N GLY A 396 24.21 9.43 6.18
CA GLY A 396 24.21 8.46 7.26
C GLY A 396 24.49 9.09 8.64
N ASP A 397 24.20 10.37 8.83
CA ASP A 397 24.36 11.08 10.11
C ASP A 397 23.15 10.79 11.02
N ILE A 398 23.28 9.79 11.87
CA ILE A 398 22.20 9.28 12.74
C ILE A 398 21.75 10.35 13.74
N GLU A 399 22.69 11.06 14.39
CA GLU A 399 22.34 12.08 15.36
C GLU A 399 21.52 13.20 14.73
N LEU A 400 21.91 13.62 13.52
CA LEU A 400 21.18 14.65 12.79
C LEU A 400 19.82 14.16 12.28
N GLN A 401 19.70 12.88 11.87
CA GLN A 401 18.42 12.27 11.51
C GLN A 401 17.44 12.29 12.69
N GLU A 402 17.88 11.91 13.89
CA GLU A 402 17.08 11.96 15.11
C GLU A 402 16.64 13.38 15.45
N GLN A 403 17.55 14.35 15.40
CA GLN A 403 17.25 15.76 15.65
C GLN A 403 16.26 16.35 14.64
N LEU A 404 16.26 15.86 13.40
CA LEU A 404 15.37 16.29 12.33
C LEU A 404 14.04 15.53 12.28
N GLY A 405 13.76 14.61 13.20
CA GLY A 405 12.47 13.95 13.35
C GLY A 405 12.27 12.70 12.48
N ILE A 406 13.31 11.89 12.25
CA ILE A 406 13.20 10.65 11.46
C ILE A 406 12.16 9.66 12.02
N TYR A 407 11.92 9.67 13.32
CA TYR A 407 10.93 8.80 13.98
C TYR A 407 9.46 9.18 13.69
N GLU A 408 9.22 10.39 13.18
CA GLU A 408 7.86 10.84 12.84
C GLU A 408 7.37 10.33 11.48
N VAL A 409 8.28 9.84 10.63
CA VAL A 409 8.00 9.59 9.21
C VAL A 409 8.26 8.15 8.79
N GLU A 410 7.57 7.76 7.74
CA GLU A 410 7.81 6.55 6.96
C GLU A 410 8.05 6.87 5.48
N PRO A 411 8.59 5.92 4.69
CA PRO A 411 8.84 6.14 3.26
C PRO A 411 7.64 6.66 2.49
N GLU A 412 6.43 6.18 2.77
CA GLU A 412 5.20 6.60 2.09
C GLU A 412 4.90 8.11 2.26
N ASP A 413 5.34 8.70 3.37
CA ASP A 413 5.14 10.13 3.65
C ASP A 413 5.96 11.01 2.71
N PHE A 414 7.06 10.47 2.14
CA PHE A 414 7.90 11.12 1.13
C PHE A 414 7.53 10.83 -0.31
N ALA A 415 6.49 10.04 -0.57
CA ALA A 415 6.12 9.64 -1.93
C ALA A 415 5.81 10.85 -2.85
N LEU A 416 5.17 11.90 -2.34
CA LEU A 416 4.99 13.14 -3.09
C LEU A 416 6.28 13.92 -3.28
N CYS A 417 7.20 13.91 -2.32
CA CYS A 417 8.50 14.56 -2.47
C CYS A 417 9.28 13.88 -3.61
N GLU A 418 9.27 12.57 -3.67
CA GLU A 418 9.88 11.77 -4.75
C GLU A 418 9.21 12.07 -6.10
N PHE A 419 7.88 12.12 -6.15
CA PHE A 419 7.13 12.41 -7.37
C PHE A 419 7.47 13.78 -7.98
N ILE A 420 7.64 14.81 -7.15
CA ILE A 420 7.93 16.17 -7.62
C ILE A 420 9.43 16.46 -7.76
N ASP A 421 10.32 15.56 -7.32
CA ASP A 421 11.76 15.77 -7.35
C ASP A 421 12.30 15.85 -8.78
N PRO A 422 12.85 17.00 -9.21
CA PRO A 422 13.44 17.12 -10.53
C PRO A 422 14.74 16.31 -10.69
N SER A 423 15.35 15.85 -9.59
CA SER A 423 16.57 15.04 -9.58
C SER A 423 16.29 13.57 -9.83
N LYS A 424 15.04 13.11 -9.68
CA LYS A 424 14.63 11.71 -9.80
C LYS A 424 15.30 10.80 -8.76
N THR A 425 15.43 11.31 -7.55
CA THR A 425 16.05 10.60 -6.43
C THR A 425 15.04 9.61 -5.85
N ASP A 426 15.47 8.39 -5.55
CA ASP A 426 14.68 7.35 -4.89
C ASP A 426 14.62 7.64 -3.37
N ILE A 427 13.78 8.63 -3.00
CA ILE A 427 13.73 9.18 -1.63
C ILE A 427 13.13 8.15 -0.67
N GLN A 428 12.09 7.45 -1.07
CA GLN A 428 11.44 6.45 -0.24
C GLN A 428 12.42 5.34 0.17
N LYS A 429 13.27 4.91 -0.75
CA LYS A 429 14.31 3.93 -0.47
C LYS A 429 15.34 4.46 0.52
N ILE A 430 15.81 5.70 0.37
CA ILE A 430 16.75 6.35 1.28
C ILE A 430 16.19 6.39 2.70
N ILE A 431 14.93 6.80 2.87
CA ILE A 431 14.27 6.85 4.19
C ILE A 431 14.11 5.43 4.77
N ARG A 432 13.76 4.43 3.94
CA ARG A 432 13.64 3.04 4.38
C ARG A 432 14.97 2.50 4.90
N GLU A 433 16.04 2.72 4.16
CA GLU A 433 17.40 2.28 4.55
C GLU A 433 17.85 2.95 5.86
N ALA A 434 17.58 4.26 6.03
CA ALA A 434 17.89 4.97 7.26
C ALA A 434 17.10 4.42 8.47
N LEU A 435 15.79 4.19 8.33
CA LEU A 435 14.97 3.59 9.39
C LEU A 435 15.41 2.17 9.74
N GLU A 436 15.87 1.38 8.77
CA GLU A 436 16.41 0.03 9.04
C GLU A 436 17.71 0.05 9.83
N VAL A 437 18.58 1.04 9.59
CA VAL A 437 19.80 1.24 10.39
C VAL A 437 19.44 1.58 11.83
N LEU A 438 18.56 2.57 12.02
CA LEU A 438 18.09 3.00 13.35
C LEU A 438 17.41 1.86 14.12
N ARG A 439 16.58 1.05 13.43
CA ARG A 439 15.94 -0.10 14.06
C ARG A 439 16.94 -1.11 14.57
N LYS A 440 18.00 -1.39 13.80
CA LYS A 440 19.07 -2.32 14.23
C LYS A 440 19.85 -1.79 15.43
N GLU A 441 20.10 -0.48 15.47
CA GLU A 441 20.77 0.15 16.62
C GLU A 441 19.88 0.14 17.88
N ALA A 442 18.58 0.29 17.73
CA ALA A 442 17.65 0.23 18.83
C ALA A 442 17.49 -1.18 19.43
N LEU A 443 17.86 -2.23 18.68
CA LEU A 443 17.84 -3.64 19.11
C LEU A 443 19.18 -4.09 19.74
N CYS A 444 20.25 -3.31 19.62
CA CYS A 444 21.57 -3.58 20.22
C CYS A 444 21.72 -2.93 21.59
#